data_15d93cc03a24db593eb2f4f8eb28460c
#
_entry.id   15d93cc03a24db593eb2f4f8eb28460c
#
_cell.length_a   1.000
_cell.length_b   1.000
_cell.length_c   1.000
_cell.angle_alpha   90.00
_cell.angle_beta   90.00
_cell.angle_gamma   90.00
#
_symmetry.space_group_name_H-M   'P 1'
#
loop_
_entity.id
_entity.type
_entity.pdbx_description
1 polymer ?
#
loop_
_entity_poly.entity_id
_entity_poly.type
_entity_poly.pdbx_seq_one_letter_code
_entity_poly.pdbx_strand_id
1 'polypeptide(L)'
;MTTFHLAGFPRVGAKRELKFAQERYWRGEIAEADLLDIAKRLRELNWQHQAKANADFVAVADFTLYDHILDLQVATGAIPARFGFDSQNLTLDQYFQLARGNKTQFAIEMTKWFDTNYHYLVPEFHKETQFKANPTHYVTQIREAKALGYQVKPTIVGPLTFLWLGKEKGATFNRFDLLAKLAPVYVEILNTLAAEGVEYIQIDEPALTLDLPAEWIAAYKTVYATFAEQVKAKLLLATYFGSVAEHADLLKALPVAGLHIDLVRAPEQLTAFADYDKILSVGIIDGRNIWRANLNQVLDVVEPLKAKLGDRLWIAPSCSL
;
A
#
# COMPACT_ATOMS: atom_id res chain seq x y z
N MET A 1 12.57 18.15 13.96
CA MET A 1 13.44 17.65 12.86
C MET A 1 12.53 17.22 11.72
N THR A 2 12.91 17.33 10.44
CA THR A 2 12.04 16.87 9.34
C THR A 2 12.11 15.36 9.23
N THR A 3 10.98 14.68 9.21
CA THR A 3 10.93 13.22 9.08
C THR A 3 11.12 12.79 7.63
N PHE A 4 12.00 11.83 7.40
CA PHE A 4 12.20 11.18 6.12
C PHE A 4 11.68 9.74 6.16
N HIS A 5 10.85 9.38 5.19
CA HIS A 5 10.31 8.03 5.06
C HIS A 5 10.16 7.63 3.59
N LEU A 6 9.92 6.34 3.34
CA LEU A 6 9.62 5.82 2.01
C LEU A 6 8.16 5.40 1.92
N ALA A 7 7.56 5.62 0.74
CA ALA A 7 6.20 5.15 0.45
C ALA A 7 6.16 3.62 0.24
N GLY A 8 7.27 3.02 -0.14
CA GLY A 8 7.47 1.60 -0.34
C GLY A 8 8.84 1.34 -0.99
N PHE A 9 9.25 0.07 -1.09
CA PHE A 9 10.57 -0.31 -1.58
C PHE A 9 10.52 -1.49 -2.58
N PRO A 10 11.41 -1.55 -3.61
CA PRO A 10 11.41 -2.61 -4.61
C PRO A 10 11.65 -4.00 -4.00
N ARG A 11 10.84 -4.99 -4.42
CA ARG A 11 10.88 -6.35 -3.86
C ARG A 11 11.76 -7.34 -4.62
N VAL A 12 12.09 -7.07 -5.89
CA VAL A 12 12.67 -8.09 -6.80
C VAL A 12 14.11 -8.45 -6.45
N GLY A 13 14.85 -7.55 -5.76
CA GLY A 13 16.27 -7.66 -5.52
C GLY A 13 17.11 -7.11 -6.66
N ALA A 14 18.33 -6.63 -6.36
CA ALA A 14 19.22 -5.96 -7.33
C ALA A 14 19.62 -6.84 -8.52
N LYS A 15 19.67 -8.16 -8.33
CA LYS A 15 19.97 -9.17 -9.37
C LYS A 15 18.73 -10.01 -9.71
N ARG A 16 17.53 -9.55 -9.39
CA ARG A 16 16.26 -10.25 -9.59
C ARG A 16 16.17 -11.58 -8.81
N GLU A 17 16.77 -11.62 -7.62
CA GLU A 17 16.89 -12.83 -6.80
C GLU A 17 15.51 -13.44 -6.50
N LEU A 18 14.54 -12.61 -6.15
CA LEU A 18 13.16 -13.08 -5.87
C LEU A 18 12.55 -13.74 -7.10
N LYS A 19 12.67 -13.12 -8.28
CA LYS A 19 12.13 -13.67 -9.53
C LYS A 19 12.70 -15.06 -9.83
N PHE A 20 14.01 -15.20 -9.78
CA PHE A 20 14.66 -16.48 -10.07
C PHE A 20 14.34 -17.55 -9.02
N ALA A 21 14.22 -17.16 -7.75
CA ALA A 21 13.79 -18.08 -6.68
C ALA A 21 12.36 -18.58 -6.91
N GLN A 22 11.43 -17.69 -7.26
CA GLN A 22 10.06 -18.08 -7.59
C GLN A 22 9.99 -19.03 -8.80
N GLU A 23 10.71 -18.72 -9.87
CA GLU A 23 10.76 -19.59 -11.05
C GLU A 23 11.31 -20.99 -10.72
N ARG A 24 12.34 -21.07 -9.89
CA ARG A 24 12.90 -22.34 -9.41
C ARG A 24 11.90 -23.11 -8.53
N TYR A 25 11.23 -22.40 -7.63
CA TYR A 25 10.17 -23.00 -6.80
C TYR A 25 9.06 -23.60 -7.67
N TRP A 26 8.56 -22.84 -8.64
CA TRP A 26 7.51 -23.30 -9.54
C TRP A 26 7.92 -24.50 -10.41
N ARG A 27 9.21 -24.71 -10.66
CA ARG A 27 9.75 -25.89 -11.34
C ARG A 27 10.08 -27.05 -10.38
N GLY A 28 9.87 -26.87 -9.06
CA GLY A 28 10.20 -27.86 -8.05
C GLY A 28 11.71 -28.04 -7.79
N GLU A 29 12.54 -27.05 -8.18
CA GLU A 29 13.99 -27.07 -8.02
C GLU A 29 14.46 -26.66 -6.62
N ILE A 30 13.63 -25.91 -5.89
CA ILE A 30 13.86 -25.51 -4.49
C ILE A 30 12.60 -25.73 -3.67
N ALA A 31 12.76 -25.93 -2.37
CA ALA A 31 11.66 -26.05 -1.43
C ALA A 31 11.02 -24.68 -1.09
N GLU A 32 9.83 -24.71 -0.51
CA GLU A 32 9.14 -23.52 0.00
C GLU A 32 10.01 -22.75 0.99
N ALA A 33 10.66 -23.46 1.93
CA ALA A 33 11.54 -22.85 2.92
C ALA A 33 12.70 -22.05 2.27
N ASP A 34 13.28 -22.55 1.19
CA ASP A 34 14.36 -21.86 0.47
C ASP A 34 13.86 -20.55 -0.17
N LEU A 35 12.66 -20.56 -0.78
CA LEU A 35 12.05 -19.37 -1.35
C LEU A 35 11.76 -18.33 -0.25
N LEU A 36 11.17 -18.76 0.86
CA LEU A 36 10.82 -17.87 1.98
C LEU A 36 12.08 -17.29 2.65
N ASP A 37 13.17 -18.05 2.75
CA ASP A 37 14.45 -17.57 3.26
C ASP A 37 15.08 -16.51 2.34
N ILE A 38 15.03 -16.72 1.02
CA ILE A 38 15.49 -15.71 0.05
C ILE A 38 14.64 -14.43 0.18
N ALA A 39 13.32 -14.56 0.28
CA ALA A 39 12.43 -13.43 0.45
C ALA A 39 12.71 -12.66 1.76
N LYS A 40 12.94 -13.36 2.86
CA LYS A 40 13.33 -12.78 4.15
C LYS A 40 14.63 -11.99 4.04
N ARG A 41 15.69 -12.57 3.47
CA ARG A 41 16.97 -11.88 3.27
C ARG A 41 16.84 -10.62 2.40
N LEU A 42 15.99 -10.64 1.39
CA LEU A 42 15.72 -9.46 0.57
C LEU A 42 15.00 -8.36 1.38
N ARG A 43 14.03 -8.71 2.22
CA ARG A 43 13.39 -7.74 3.13
C ARG A 43 14.41 -7.11 4.08
N GLU A 44 15.24 -7.92 4.72
CA GLU A 44 16.30 -7.44 5.62
C GLU A 44 17.25 -6.49 4.91
N LEU A 45 17.67 -6.82 3.69
CA LEU A 45 18.53 -5.96 2.88
C LEU A 45 17.83 -4.63 2.50
N ASN A 46 16.55 -4.68 2.14
CA ASN A 46 15.76 -3.50 1.82
C ASN A 46 15.66 -2.56 3.03
N TRP A 47 15.40 -3.09 4.23
CA TRP A 47 15.35 -2.28 5.46
C TRP A 47 16.72 -1.70 5.82
N GLN A 48 17.80 -2.45 5.62
CA GLN A 48 19.17 -1.94 5.79
C GLN A 48 19.47 -0.76 4.86
N HIS A 49 19.01 -0.82 3.59
CA HIS A 49 19.19 0.29 2.64
C HIS A 49 18.45 1.54 3.09
N GLN A 50 17.20 1.40 3.55
CA GLN A 50 16.40 2.50 4.07
C GLN A 50 17.04 3.12 5.33
N ALA A 51 17.47 2.29 6.28
CA ALA A 51 18.13 2.74 7.49
C ALA A 51 19.48 3.43 7.21
N LYS A 52 20.28 2.93 6.28
CA LYS A 52 21.53 3.57 5.83
C LYS A 52 21.30 4.93 5.16
N ALA A 53 20.13 5.14 4.57
CA ALA A 53 19.70 6.43 4.04
C ALA A 53 19.14 7.37 5.12
N ASN A 54 19.19 6.98 6.39
CA ASN A 54 18.63 7.69 7.55
C ASN A 54 17.11 7.88 7.47
N ALA A 55 16.38 6.89 6.93
CA ALA A 55 14.93 6.89 7.04
C ALA A 55 14.51 6.75 8.51
N ASP A 56 13.65 7.65 8.98
CA ASP A 56 13.10 7.61 10.34
C ASP A 56 12.20 6.41 10.56
N PHE A 57 11.52 5.98 9.49
CA PHE A 57 10.71 4.78 9.43
C PHE A 57 11.09 3.95 8.22
N VAL A 58 11.30 2.64 8.41
CA VAL A 58 11.40 1.71 7.28
C VAL A 58 10.01 1.27 6.84
N ALA A 59 9.79 1.23 5.52
CA ALA A 59 8.57 0.68 4.95
C ALA A 59 8.52 -0.83 5.17
N VAL A 60 7.38 -1.35 5.61
CA VAL A 60 7.10 -2.78 5.78
C VAL A 60 5.69 -3.08 5.27
N ALA A 61 5.34 -4.34 5.14
CA ALA A 61 4.08 -4.80 4.55
C ALA A 61 3.91 -4.49 3.05
N ASP A 62 4.92 -3.91 2.44
CA ASP A 62 5.03 -3.58 1.01
C ASP A 62 5.74 -4.67 0.19
N PHE A 63 6.49 -5.56 0.85
CA PHE A 63 7.15 -6.67 0.19
C PHE A 63 6.17 -7.82 -0.04
N THR A 64 6.01 -8.22 -1.29
CA THR A 64 5.07 -9.26 -1.73
C THR A 64 5.79 -10.34 -2.53
N LEU A 65 5.30 -11.57 -2.45
CA LEU A 65 5.80 -12.67 -3.29
C LEU A 65 5.26 -12.60 -4.71
N TYR A 66 4.15 -11.92 -4.97
CA TYR A 66 3.63 -11.74 -6.32
C TYR A 66 3.22 -10.29 -6.58
N ASP A 67 2.11 -9.81 -6.04
CA ASP A 67 1.71 -8.40 -6.08
C ASP A 67 0.95 -8.00 -4.80
N HIS A 68 0.96 -6.69 -4.49
CA HIS A 68 0.41 -6.16 -3.25
C HIS A 68 -1.13 -6.21 -3.19
N ILE A 69 -1.82 -6.25 -4.34
CA ILE A 69 -3.27 -6.41 -4.39
C ILE A 69 -3.65 -7.87 -4.16
N LEU A 70 -2.86 -8.84 -4.63
CA LEU A 70 -3.06 -10.24 -4.27
C LEU A 70 -2.88 -10.45 -2.76
N ASP A 71 -1.84 -9.88 -2.15
CA ASP A 71 -1.63 -9.93 -0.71
C ASP A 71 -2.81 -9.34 0.05
N LEU A 72 -3.38 -8.23 -0.46
CA LEU A 72 -4.56 -7.61 0.13
C LEU A 72 -5.82 -8.45 -0.07
N GLN A 73 -5.98 -9.14 -1.22
CA GLN A 73 -7.06 -10.11 -1.40
C GLN A 73 -6.99 -11.23 -0.35
N VAL A 74 -5.79 -11.72 -0.05
CA VAL A 74 -5.57 -12.72 1.02
C VAL A 74 -5.87 -12.11 2.39
N ALA A 75 -5.34 -10.91 2.66
CA ALA A 75 -5.49 -10.24 3.96
C ALA A 75 -6.95 -9.88 4.27
N THR A 76 -7.77 -9.62 3.24
CA THR A 76 -9.20 -9.30 3.39
C THR A 76 -10.12 -10.50 3.19
N GLY A 77 -9.57 -11.67 2.82
CA GLY A 77 -10.35 -12.86 2.49
C GLY A 77 -11.09 -12.77 1.15
N ALA A 78 -10.77 -11.79 0.31
CA ALA A 78 -11.40 -11.56 -1.01
C ALA A 78 -10.86 -12.50 -2.10
N ILE A 79 -10.66 -13.76 -1.78
CA ILE A 79 -10.20 -14.78 -2.73
C ILE A 79 -11.36 -15.23 -3.60
N PRO A 80 -11.19 -15.31 -4.95
CA PRO A 80 -12.26 -15.74 -5.83
C PRO A 80 -12.77 -17.13 -5.47
N ALA A 81 -14.08 -17.24 -5.19
CA ALA A 81 -14.72 -18.48 -4.74
C ALA A 81 -14.53 -19.68 -5.69
N ARG A 82 -14.30 -19.40 -7.00
CA ARG A 82 -14.04 -20.43 -8.01
C ARG A 82 -12.81 -21.30 -7.75
N PHE A 83 -11.86 -20.83 -6.95
CA PHE A 83 -10.68 -21.63 -6.56
C PHE A 83 -10.98 -22.59 -5.39
N GLY A 84 -12.02 -22.34 -4.60
CA GLY A 84 -12.39 -23.20 -3.46
C GLY A 84 -11.36 -23.19 -2.32
N PHE A 85 -10.51 -22.17 -2.23
CA PHE A 85 -9.47 -22.05 -1.20
C PHE A 85 -9.98 -21.35 0.05
N ASP A 86 -9.44 -21.72 1.21
CA ASP A 86 -9.66 -21.00 2.47
C ASP A 86 -8.61 -19.91 2.65
N SER A 87 -9.05 -18.65 2.65
CA SER A 87 -8.17 -17.50 2.84
C SER A 87 -7.46 -17.47 4.19
N GLN A 88 -7.99 -18.18 5.18
CA GLN A 88 -7.39 -18.24 6.52
C GLN A 88 -6.25 -19.24 6.62
N ASN A 89 -6.21 -20.23 5.73
CA ASN A 89 -5.24 -21.34 5.71
C ASN A 89 -4.65 -21.56 4.32
N LEU A 90 -4.40 -20.46 3.60
CA LEU A 90 -3.88 -20.51 2.24
C LEU A 90 -2.43 -20.99 2.23
N THR A 91 -2.14 -22.08 1.48
CA THR A 91 -0.76 -22.51 1.26
C THR A 91 -0.06 -21.64 0.24
N LEU A 92 1.27 -21.66 0.21
CA LEU A 92 2.05 -20.90 -0.77
C LEU A 92 1.75 -21.36 -2.21
N ASP A 93 1.56 -22.66 -2.43
CA ASP A 93 1.16 -23.18 -3.74
C ASP A 93 -0.21 -22.66 -4.16
N GLN A 94 -1.18 -22.60 -3.25
CA GLN A 94 -2.50 -22.03 -3.54
C GLN A 94 -2.41 -20.54 -3.82
N TYR A 95 -1.58 -19.78 -3.08
CA TYR A 95 -1.31 -18.38 -3.35
C TYR A 95 -0.80 -18.16 -4.78
N PHE A 96 0.18 -18.97 -5.24
CA PHE A 96 0.67 -18.87 -6.62
C PHE A 96 -0.33 -19.39 -7.65
N GLN A 97 -1.22 -20.34 -7.29
CA GLN A 97 -2.29 -20.77 -8.20
C GLN A 97 -3.31 -19.65 -8.48
N LEU A 98 -3.57 -18.74 -7.54
CA LEU A 98 -4.38 -17.55 -7.81
C LEU A 98 -3.77 -16.73 -8.95
N ALA A 99 -2.46 -16.54 -8.94
CA ALA A 99 -1.73 -15.75 -9.91
C ALA A 99 -1.48 -16.46 -11.26
N ARG A 100 -1.37 -17.78 -11.26
CA ARG A 100 -0.92 -18.56 -12.44
C ARG A 100 -1.99 -19.48 -13.00
N GLY A 101 -3.11 -19.65 -12.27
CA GLY A 101 -4.08 -20.66 -12.55
C GLY A 101 -3.60 -22.07 -12.15
N ASN A 102 -4.47 -23.05 -12.36
CA ASN A 102 -4.18 -24.46 -12.20
C ASN A 102 -4.90 -25.29 -13.28
N LYS A 103 -4.95 -26.61 -13.15
CA LYS A 103 -5.55 -27.51 -14.17
C LYS A 103 -7.05 -27.26 -14.38
N THR A 104 -7.75 -26.68 -13.41
CA THR A 104 -9.21 -26.51 -13.40
C THR A 104 -9.66 -25.05 -13.43
N GLN A 105 -8.78 -24.09 -13.07
CA GLN A 105 -9.10 -22.68 -12.94
C GLN A 105 -8.07 -21.82 -13.67
N PHE A 106 -8.56 -20.87 -14.45
CA PHE A 106 -7.70 -19.84 -15.04
C PHE A 106 -7.14 -18.92 -13.96
N ALA A 107 -5.97 -18.33 -14.21
CA ALA A 107 -5.39 -17.28 -13.40
C ALA A 107 -6.37 -16.11 -13.20
N ILE A 108 -6.21 -15.39 -12.09
CA ILE A 108 -6.88 -14.10 -11.91
C ILE A 108 -6.38 -13.14 -13.01
N GLU A 109 -7.25 -12.30 -13.52
CA GLU A 109 -6.92 -11.30 -14.53
C GLU A 109 -5.82 -10.36 -14.02
N MET A 110 -4.87 -10.03 -14.90
CA MET A 110 -3.78 -9.11 -14.57
C MET A 110 -3.92 -7.83 -15.39
N THR A 111 -3.76 -6.67 -14.75
CA THR A 111 -3.75 -5.36 -15.43
C THR A 111 -2.71 -4.43 -14.81
N LYS A 112 -2.46 -3.29 -15.44
CA LYS A 112 -1.49 -2.31 -14.96
C LYS A 112 -1.97 -1.61 -13.70
N TRP A 113 -1.04 -1.42 -12.76
CA TRP A 113 -1.21 -0.54 -11.62
C TRP A 113 -1.14 0.91 -12.10
N PHE A 114 -2.31 1.53 -12.26
CA PHE A 114 -2.45 2.87 -12.84
C PHE A 114 -1.70 3.00 -14.19
N ASP A 115 -0.94 4.07 -14.39
CA ASP A 115 -0.13 4.29 -15.59
C ASP A 115 1.31 3.75 -15.50
N THR A 116 1.57 2.84 -14.56
CA THR A 116 2.89 2.23 -14.35
C THR A 116 3.09 0.97 -15.21
N ASN A 117 4.32 0.46 -15.21
CA ASN A 117 4.63 -0.88 -15.77
C ASN A 117 4.47 -2.00 -14.72
N TYR A 118 4.12 -1.67 -13.48
CA TYR A 118 3.77 -2.66 -12.48
C TYR A 118 2.35 -3.18 -12.75
N HIS A 119 2.15 -4.48 -12.55
CA HIS A 119 0.86 -5.14 -12.77
C HIS A 119 0.35 -5.75 -11.47
N TYR A 120 -0.96 -5.80 -11.33
CA TYR A 120 -1.64 -6.42 -10.20
C TYR A 120 -2.72 -7.39 -10.66
N LEU A 121 -3.07 -8.35 -9.81
CA LEU A 121 -4.18 -9.28 -10.02
C LEU A 121 -5.50 -8.63 -9.60
N VAL A 122 -6.41 -8.53 -10.56
CA VAL A 122 -7.69 -7.80 -10.40
C VAL A 122 -8.60 -8.55 -9.43
N PRO A 123 -9.01 -7.97 -8.29
CA PRO A 123 -9.97 -8.62 -7.40
C PRO A 123 -11.28 -8.96 -8.11
N GLU A 124 -11.77 -10.18 -7.92
CA GLU A 124 -13.05 -10.67 -8.47
C GLU A 124 -14.10 -10.61 -7.37
N PHE A 125 -15.04 -9.67 -7.50
CA PHE A 125 -16.10 -9.49 -6.53
C PHE A 125 -17.42 -10.08 -7.03
N HIS A 126 -18.14 -10.76 -6.15
CA HIS A 126 -19.50 -11.22 -6.32
C HIS A 126 -20.41 -10.51 -5.33
N LYS A 127 -21.71 -10.46 -5.59
CA LYS A 127 -22.70 -9.86 -4.68
C LYS A 127 -22.64 -10.49 -3.27
N GLU A 128 -22.32 -11.78 -3.23
CA GLU A 128 -22.22 -12.58 -2.02
C GLU A 128 -20.83 -12.53 -1.36
N THR A 129 -19.86 -11.80 -1.95
CA THR A 129 -18.50 -11.70 -1.39
C THR A 129 -18.56 -11.39 0.09
N GLN A 130 -17.87 -12.20 0.88
CA GLN A 130 -17.63 -12.00 2.30
C GLN A 130 -16.15 -11.67 2.50
N PHE A 131 -15.90 -10.83 3.48
CA PHE A 131 -14.53 -10.47 3.86
C PHE A 131 -14.22 -11.03 5.24
N LYS A 132 -12.95 -11.40 5.45
CA LYS A 132 -12.46 -11.88 6.73
C LYS A 132 -10.97 -11.54 6.86
N ALA A 133 -10.60 -10.89 7.95
CA ALA A 133 -9.24 -10.44 8.17
C ALA A 133 -8.24 -11.61 8.30
N ASN A 134 -7.12 -11.52 7.57
CA ASN A 134 -5.94 -12.37 7.71
C ASN A 134 -4.65 -11.57 7.42
N PRO A 135 -4.22 -10.65 8.30
CA PRO A 135 -3.03 -9.84 8.08
C PRO A 135 -1.72 -10.54 8.45
N THR A 136 -1.68 -11.86 8.54
CA THR A 136 -0.55 -12.65 9.07
C THR A 136 0.77 -12.30 8.38
N HIS A 137 0.79 -12.15 7.04
CA HIS A 137 2.02 -11.85 6.31
C HIS A 137 2.52 -10.41 6.57
N TYR A 138 1.62 -9.44 6.81
CA TYR A 138 1.99 -8.07 7.20
C TYR A 138 2.60 -8.06 8.61
N VAL A 139 1.95 -8.76 9.56
CA VAL A 139 2.45 -8.90 10.93
C VAL A 139 3.83 -9.54 10.96
N THR A 140 4.07 -10.56 10.13
CA THR A 140 5.38 -11.22 10.02
C THR A 140 6.46 -10.21 9.63
N GLN A 141 6.23 -9.39 8.61
CA GLN A 141 7.20 -8.37 8.17
C GLN A 141 7.46 -7.30 9.25
N ILE A 142 6.41 -6.86 9.96
CA ILE A 142 6.55 -5.92 11.08
C ILE A 142 7.46 -6.51 12.16
N ARG A 143 7.21 -7.75 12.58
CA ARG A 143 7.98 -8.44 13.62
C ARG A 143 9.43 -8.65 13.21
N GLU A 144 9.67 -9.08 11.97
CA GLU A 144 11.02 -9.26 11.42
C GLU A 144 11.82 -7.93 11.45
N ALA A 145 11.25 -6.83 10.98
CA ALA A 145 11.94 -5.54 10.96
C ALA A 145 12.16 -4.98 12.36
N LYS A 146 11.18 -5.11 13.27
CA LYS A 146 11.31 -4.68 14.67
C LYS A 146 12.36 -5.50 15.43
N ALA A 147 12.49 -6.79 15.16
CA ALA A 147 13.53 -7.64 15.74
C ALA A 147 14.95 -7.19 15.36
N LEU A 148 15.10 -6.49 14.22
CA LEU A 148 16.34 -5.85 13.79
C LEU A 148 16.54 -4.43 14.36
N GLY A 149 15.62 -3.95 15.21
CA GLY A 149 15.70 -2.65 15.88
C GLY A 149 15.17 -1.47 15.08
N TYR A 150 14.47 -1.69 13.95
CA TYR A 150 13.96 -0.61 13.12
C TYR A 150 12.62 -0.05 13.63
N GLN A 151 12.45 1.27 13.49
CA GLN A 151 11.14 1.90 13.54
C GLN A 151 10.44 1.61 12.21
N VAL A 152 9.21 1.12 12.29
CA VAL A 152 8.50 0.60 11.11
C VAL A 152 7.24 1.40 10.79
N LYS A 153 6.92 1.51 9.52
CA LYS A 153 5.69 2.09 9.00
C LYS A 153 5.08 1.12 7.99
N PRO A 154 4.08 0.31 8.38
CA PRO A 154 3.34 -0.54 7.45
C PRO A 154 2.65 0.29 6.37
N THR A 155 2.66 -0.25 5.14
CA THR A 155 2.00 0.34 3.98
C THR A 155 1.01 -0.66 3.42
N ILE A 156 -0.28 -0.28 3.32
CA ILE A 156 -1.34 -1.08 2.73
C ILE A 156 -2.19 -0.23 1.80
N VAL A 157 -2.76 -0.84 0.76
CA VAL A 157 -3.72 -0.15 -0.11
C VAL A 157 -5.04 0.03 0.63
N GLY A 158 -5.66 1.20 0.47
CA GLY A 158 -6.91 1.54 1.15
C GLY A 158 -8.15 0.86 0.56
N PRO A 159 -9.25 0.81 1.33
CA PRO A 159 -10.44 0.04 0.96
C PRO A 159 -11.14 0.58 -0.28
N LEU A 160 -11.11 1.89 -0.49
CA LEU A 160 -11.78 2.50 -1.64
C LEU A 160 -11.00 2.22 -2.93
N THR A 161 -9.68 2.38 -2.91
CA THR A 161 -8.83 1.97 -4.03
C THR A 161 -8.95 0.47 -4.30
N PHE A 162 -8.95 -0.38 -3.27
CA PHE A 162 -9.07 -1.82 -3.42
C PHE A 162 -10.38 -2.23 -4.12
N LEU A 163 -11.52 -1.68 -3.70
CA LEU A 163 -12.80 -1.95 -4.36
C LEU A 163 -12.83 -1.37 -5.78
N TRP A 164 -12.30 -0.15 -5.97
CA TRP A 164 -12.27 0.48 -7.29
C TRP A 164 -11.53 -0.34 -8.33
N LEU A 165 -10.42 -0.95 -7.95
CA LEU A 165 -9.56 -1.77 -8.81
C LEU A 165 -10.15 -3.14 -9.15
N GLY A 166 -11.15 -3.61 -8.41
CA GLY A 166 -11.79 -4.90 -8.64
C GLY A 166 -12.84 -4.86 -9.73
N LYS A 167 -13.31 -6.03 -10.13
CA LYS A 167 -14.37 -6.23 -11.12
C LYS A 167 -15.50 -7.08 -10.55
N GLU A 168 -16.73 -6.69 -10.87
CA GLU A 168 -17.92 -7.47 -10.59
C GLU A 168 -17.95 -8.72 -11.47
N LYS A 169 -18.29 -9.86 -10.87
CA LYS A 169 -18.47 -11.17 -11.52
C LYS A 169 -19.82 -11.76 -11.16
N GLY A 170 -20.43 -12.48 -12.11
CA GLY A 170 -21.73 -13.13 -11.92
C GLY A 170 -22.91 -12.19 -12.09
N ALA A 171 -23.84 -12.16 -11.12
CA ALA A 171 -25.04 -11.31 -11.18
C ALA A 171 -24.68 -9.82 -11.14
N THR A 172 -25.51 -8.99 -11.76
CA THR A 172 -25.36 -7.52 -11.75
C THR A 172 -25.51 -6.98 -10.34
N PHE A 173 -24.50 -6.24 -9.85
CA PHE A 173 -24.51 -5.50 -8.59
C PHE A 173 -23.50 -4.35 -8.70
N ASN A 174 -23.45 -3.47 -7.72
CA ASN A 174 -22.41 -2.44 -7.62
C ASN A 174 -21.39 -2.85 -6.56
N ARG A 175 -20.09 -3.00 -6.93
CA ARG A 175 -19.03 -3.36 -5.97
C ARG A 175 -18.88 -2.34 -4.83
N PHE A 176 -19.33 -1.12 -5.05
CA PHE A 176 -19.38 -0.10 -4.00
C PHE A 176 -20.21 -0.56 -2.77
N ASP A 177 -21.28 -1.34 -2.99
CA ASP A 177 -22.11 -1.87 -1.91
C ASP A 177 -21.36 -2.80 -0.94
N LEU A 178 -20.23 -3.34 -1.40
CA LEU A 178 -19.36 -4.19 -0.57
C LEU A 178 -18.57 -3.39 0.48
N LEU A 179 -18.49 -2.06 0.35
CA LEU A 179 -17.73 -1.22 1.27
C LEU A 179 -18.20 -1.37 2.72
N ALA A 180 -19.52 -1.49 2.93
CA ALA A 180 -20.09 -1.69 4.25
C ALA A 180 -19.64 -2.99 4.94
N LYS A 181 -19.31 -4.03 4.14
CA LYS A 181 -18.77 -5.30 4.64
C LYS A 181 -17.23 -5.25 4.76
N LEU A 182 -16.56 -4.50 3.91
CA LEU A 182 -15.12 -4.42 3.87
C LEU A 182 -14.53 -3.52 4.96
N ALA A 183 -15.15 -2.38 5.24
CA ALA A 183 -14.62 -1.39 6.20
C ALA A 183 -14.39 -1.98 7.62
N PRO A 184 -15.27 -2.79 8.21
CA PRO A 184 -14.99 -3.44 9.49
C PRO A 184 -13.79 -4.38 9.46
N VAL A 185 -13.54 -5.07 8.34
CA VAL A 185 -12.38 -5.95 8.16
C VAL A 185 -11.08 -5.15 8.10
N TYR A 186 -11.10 -3.97 7.47
CA TYR A 186 -9.97 -3.05 7.54
C TYR A 186 -9.68 -2.57 8.97
N VAL A 187 -10.73 -2.25 9.76
CA VAL A 187 -10.56 -1.90 11.18
C VAL A 187 -9.86 -3.02 11.94
N GLU A 188 -10.25 -4.28 11.70
CA GLU A 188 -9.60 -5.45 12.32
C GLU A 188 -8.14 -5.58 11.88
N ILE A 189 -7.86 -5.49 10.58
CA ILE A 189 -6.50 -5.53 10.04
C ILE A 189 -5.65 -4.41 10.67
N LEU A 190 -6.10 -3.16 10.60
CA LEU A 190 -5.37 -2.00 11.11
C LEU A 190 -5.09 -2.09 12.61
N ASN A 191 -6.06 -2.56 13.41
CA ASN A 191 -5.85 -2.79 14.83
C ASN A 191 -4.91 -3.95 15.13
N THR A 192 -4.91 -4.99 14.31
CA THR A 192 -3.93 -6.09 14.42
C THR A 192 -2.51 -5.57 14.17
N LEU A 193 -2.32 -4.72 13.14
CA LEU A 193 -1.02 -4.08 12.89
C LEU A 193 -0.65 -3.11 14.03
N ALA A 194 -1.60 -2.33 14.53
CA ALA A 194 -1.38 -1.41 15.66
C ALA A 194 -0.94 -2.15 16.95
N ALA A 195 -1.48 -3.36 17.18
CA ALA A 195 -1.13 -4.19 18.33
C ALA A 195 0.35 -4.65 18.31
N GLU A 196 1.00 -4.63 17.15
CA GLU A 196 2.44 -4.84 17.03
C GLU A 196 3.27 -3.62 17.49
N GLY A 197 2.63 -2.57 18.00
CA GLY A 197 3.30 -1.36 18.52
C GLY A 197 3.87 -0.49 17.42
N VAL A 198 3.20 -0.40 16.28
CA VAL A 198 3.50 0.57 15.22
C VAL A 198 2.83 1.91 15.53
N GLU A 199 3.52 3.01 15.27
CA GLU A 199 2.97 4.35 15.52
C GLU A 199 2.12 4.84 14.35
N TYR A 200 2.62 4.66 13.14
CA TYR A 200 1.96 5.10 11.90
C TYR A 200 1.69 3.92 10.97
N ILE A 201 0.53 3.93 10.33
CA ILE A 201 0.18 3.06 9.21
C ILE A 201 -0.10 3.93 8.00
N GLN A 202 0.58 3.69 6.89
CA GLN A 202 0.30 4.34 5.61
C GLN A 202 -0.82 3.59 4.90
N ILE A 203 -1.84 4.33 4.47
CA ILE A 203 -2.94 3.82 3.66
C ILE A 203 -2.90 4.48 2.29
N ASP A 204 -2.66 3.69 1.26
CA ASP A 204 -2.50 4.17 -0.11
C ASP A 204 -3.86 4.24 -0.81
N GLU A 205 -4.28 5.44 -1.17
CA GLU A 205 -5.53 5.70 -1.89
C GLU A 205 -5.28 6.46 -3.22
N PRO A 206 -4.46 5.91 -4.11
CA PRO A 206 -4.19 6.58 -5.39
C PRO A 206 -5.42 6.68 -6.30
N ALA A 207 -6.50 5.94 -6.06
CA ALA A 207 -7.75 6.12 -6.81
C ALA A 207 -8.33 7.54 -6.68
N LEU A 208 -7.98 8.28 -5.62
CA LEU A 208 -8.36 9.70 -5.47
C LEU A 208 -7.83 10.62 -6.58
N THR A 209 -6.85 10.17 -7.35
CA THR A 209 -6.33 10.93 -8.51
C THR A 209 -7.11 10.66 -9.81
N LEU A 210 -8.18 9.87 -9.75
CA LEU A 210 -9.03 9.50 -10.87
C LEU A 210 -10.39 10.22 -10.76
N ASP A 211 -11.10 10.32 -11.88
CA ASP A 211 -12.48 10.81 -11.93
C ASP A 211 -13.44 9.79 -11.29
N LEU A 212 -13.51 9.79 -9.97
CA LEU A 212 -14.40 8.92 -9.22
C LEU A 212 -15.83 9.49 -9.19
N PRO A 213 -16.88 8.62 -9.21
CA PRO A 213 -18.25 9.05 -8.95
C PRO A 213 -18.38 9.73 -7.59
N ALA A 214 -19.31 10.69 -7.47
CA ALA A 214 -19.48 11.49 -6.25
C ALA A 214 -19.73 10.65 -4.99
N GLU A 215 -20.43 9.51 -5.12
CA GLU A 215 -20.65 8.57 -4.00
C GLU A 215 -19.35 7.97 -3.46
N TRP A 216 -18.38 7.67 -4.34
CA TRP A 216 -17.06 7.17 -3.96
C TRP A 216 -16.26 8.23 -3.21
N ILE A 217 -16.27 9.47 -3.72
CA ILE A 217 -15.61 10.61 -3.05
C ILE A 217 -16.21 10.85 -1.67
N ALA A 218 -17.55 10.84 -1.55
CA ALA A 218 -18.23 11.01 -0.27
C ALA A 218 -17.90 9.90 0.74
N ALA A 219 -17.68 8.68 0.28
CA ALA A 219 -17.37 7.53 1.12
C ALA A 219 -16.05 7.66 1.89
N TYR A 220 -15.05 8.41 1.36
CA TYR A 220 -13.81 8.68 2.10
C TYR A 220 -14.11 9.30 3.47
N LYS A 221 -15.03 10.26 3.53
CA LYS A 221 -15.41 10.89 4.80
C LYS A 221 -15.94 9.89 5.81
N THR A 222 -16.83 8.99 5.38
CA THR A 222 -17.45 8.00 6.26
C THR A 222 -16.45 6.93 6.71
N VAL A 223 -15.65 6.39 5.78
CA VAL A 223 -14.67 5.33 6.07
C VAL A 223 -13.61 5.85 7.03
N TYR A 224 -13.04 7.02 6.75
CA TYR A 224 -11.96 7.56 7.59
C TYR A 224 -12.46 8.10 8.93
N ALA A 225 -13.74 8.53 9.05
CA ALA A 225 -14.36 8.79 10.34
C ALA A 225 -14.44 7.51 11.18
N THR A 226 -14.90 6.39 10.58
CA THR A 226 -14.92 5.08 11.25
C THR A 226 -13.50 4.66 11.69
N PHE A 227 -12.49 4.86 10.83
CA PHE A 227 -11.12 4.53 11.20
C PHE A 227 -10.61 5.39 12.36
N ALA A 228 -10.91 6.69 12.37
CA ALA A 228 -10.53 7.58 13.47
C ALA A 228 -11.13 7.18 14.82
N GLU A 229 -12.35 6.66 14.80
CA GLU A 229 -13.04 6.20 16.01
C GLU A 229 -12.54 4.84 16.51
N GLN A 230 -12.16 3.93 15.61
CA GLN A 230 -11.96 2.52 15.93
C GLN A 230 -10.52 2.02 15.80
N VAL A 231 -9.65 2.73 15.07
CA VAL A 231 -8.25 2.33 14.85
C VAL A 231 -7.31 3.03 15.83
N LYS A 232 -6.42 2.27 16.43
CA LYS A 232 -5.52 2.76 17.49
C LYS A 232 -4.22 3.40 16.96
N ALA A 233 -3.83 3.13 15.71
CA ALA A 233 -2.65 3.72 15.09
C ALA A 233 -2.96 5.06 14.43
N LYS A 234 -1.93 5.91 14.28
CA LYS A 234 -2.00 7.12 13.47
C LYS A 234 -1.99 6.75 11.98
N LEU A 235 -2.94 7.27 11.22
CA LEU A 235 -3.03 6.98 9.78
C LEU A 235 -2.38 8.08 8.95
N LEU A 236 -1.50 7.71 8.02
CA LEU A 236 -0.97 8.54 6.96
C LEU A 236 -1.69 8.15 5.65
N LEU A 237 -2.59 8.99 5.18
CA LEU A 237 -3.25 8.81 3.88
C LEU A 237 -2.27 9.18 2.78
N ALA A 238 -2.01 8.27 1.84
CA ALA A 238 -1.09 8.55 0.73
C ALA A 238 -1.81 8.55 -0.61
N THR A 239 -1.60 9.63 -1.37
CA THR A 239 -2.06 9.80 -2.74
C THR A 239 -0.86 10.03 -3.64
N TYR A 240 -0.87 9.42 -4.82
CA TYR A 240 0.21 9.56 -5.78
C TYR A 240 -0.28 9.26 -7.21
N PHE A 241 0.57 9.58 -8.20
CA PHE A 241 0.34 9.45 -9.64
C PHE A 241 -0.48 10.58 -10.28
N GLY A 242 -0.96 11.56 -9.51
CA GLY A 242 -1.73 12.68 -10.03
C GLY A 242 -2.05 13.73 -8.97
N SER A 243 -2.81 14.74 -9.38
CA SER A 243 -3.30 15.78 -8.50
C SER A 243 -4.55 15.33 -7.73
N VAL A 244 -4.62 15.76 -6.47
CA VAL A 244 -5.82 15.65 -5.63
C VAL A 244 -6.29 17.04 -5.15
N ALA A 245 -5.83 18.09 -5.82
CA ALA A 245 -6.16 19.49 -5.45
C ALA A 245 -7.66 19.76 -5.48
N GLU A 246 -8.41 19.16 -6.39
CA GLU A 246 -9.87 19.28 -6.47
C GLU A 246 -10.60 18.73 -5.25
N HIS A 247 -9.95 17.79 -4.52
CA HIS A 247 -10.45 17.17 -3.29
C HIS A 247 -9.81 17.77 -2.02
N ALA A 248 -9.12 18.92 -2.12
CA ALA A 248 -8.37 19.50 -1.01
C ALA A 248 -9.23 19.73 0.25
N ASP A 249 -10.43 20.24 0.11
CA ASP A 249 -11.34 20.49 1.24
C ASP A 249 -11.74 19.18 1.93
N LEU A 250 -12.03 18.13 1.16
CA LEU A 250 -12.30 16.81 1.69
C LEU A 250 -11.07 16.30 2.46
N LEU A 251 -9.90 16.29 1.81
CA LEU A 251 -8.67 15.72 2.38
C LEU A 251 -8.19 16.45 3.63
N LYS A 252 -8.34 17.77 3.68
CA LYS A 252 -8.07 18.57 4.88
C LYS A 252 -9.00 18.22 6.04
N ALA A 253 -10.27 17.91 5.74
CA ALA A 253 -11.27 17.57 6.74
C ALA A 253 -11.18 16.12 7.23
N LEU A 254 -10.49 15.20 6.53
CA LEU A 254 -10.37 13.81 6.96
C LEU A 254 -9.64 13.71 8.31
N PRO A 255 -10.13 12.88 9.23
CA PRO A 255 -9.53 12.70 10.55
C PRO A 255 -8.32 11.74 10.50
N VAL A 256 -7.32 12.06 9.69
CA VAL A 256 -6.04 11.35 9.58
C VAL A 256 -4.92 12.13 10.26
N ALA A 257 -3.85 11.47 10.65
CA ALA A 257 -2.68 12.12 11.24
C ALA A 257 -1.85 12.90 10.21
N GLY A 258 -1.88 12.46 8.96
CA GLY A 258 -1.14 13.12 7.89
C GLY A 258 -1.62 12.72 6.50
N LEU A 259 -1.18 13.51 5.53
CA LEU A 259 -1.44 13.33 4.11
C LEU A 259 -0.10 13.31 3.36
N HIS A 260 0.07 12.36 2.45
CA HIS A 260 1.15 12.35 1.47
C HIS A 260 0.61 12.74 0.10
N ILE A 261 1.30 13.68 -0.57
CA ILE A 261 0.97 14.17 -1.91
C ILE A 261 2.17 14.06 -2.85
N ASP A 262 1.91 13.74 -4.11
CA ASP A 262 2.92 13.59 -5.18
C ASP A 262 3.21 14.93 -5.84
N LEU A 263 4.34 15.57 -5.48
CA LEU A 263 4.78 16.84 -6.06
C LEU A 263 5.65 16.66 -7.32
N VAL A 264 5.89 15.43 -7.75
CA VAL A 264 6.58 15.17 -9.01
C VAL A 264 5.59 15.17 -10.17
N ARG A 265 4.43 14.51 -9.99
CA ARG A 265 3.39 14.45 -11.02
C ARG A 265 2.49 15.68 -11.05
N ALA A 266 2.29 16.31 -9.90
CA ALA A 266 1.39 17.44 -9.75
C ALA A 266 1.97 18.47 -8.77
N PRO A 267 3.06 19.18 -9.11
CA PRO A 267 3.69 20.14 -8.21
C PRO A 267 2.77 21.33 -7.86
N GLU A 268 1.85 21.70 -8.74
CA GLU A 268 0.89 22.77 -8.56
C GLU A 268 -0.08 22.54 -7.39
N GLN A 269 -0.36 21.29 -7.03
CA GLN A 269 -1.26 20.96 -5.92
C GLN A 269 -0.74 21.43 -4.56
N LEU A 270 0.56 21.70 -4.43
CA LEU A 270 1.14 22.22 -3.20
C LEU A 270 0.43 23.47 -2.71
N THR A 271 -0.03 24.33 -3.60
CA THR A 271 -0.77 25.56 -3.25
C THR A 271 -2.03 25.24 -2.44
N ALA A 272 -2.71 24.14 -2.77
CA ALA A 272 -3.93 23.72 -2.07
C ALA A 272 -3.65 23.13 -0.67
N PHE A 273 -2.44 22.64 -0.40
CA PHE A 273 -2.08 21.97 0.85
C PHE A 273 -1.01 22.70 1.68
N ALA A 274 -0.50 23.82 1.22
CA ALA A 274 0.58 24.55 1.91
C ALA A 274 0.20 25.03 3.32
N ASP A 275 -1.08 25.14 3.64
CA ASP A 275 -1.63 25.52 4.94
C ASP A 275 -2.15 24.31 5.76
N TYR A 276 -1.86 23.08 5.31
CA TYR A 276 -2.34 21.86 5.99
C TYR A 276 -1.90 21.85 7.46
N ASP A 277 -2.85 21.62 8.35
CA ASP A 277 -2.67 21.78 9.79
C ASP A 277 -2.11 20.53 10.50
N LYS A 278 -2.02 19.40 9.76
CA LYS A 278 -1.48 18.11 10.24
C LYS A 278 -0.15 17.79 9.55
N ILE A 279 0.31 16.56 9.61
CA ILE A 279 1.52 16.12 8.91
C ILE A 279 1.29 16.19 7.40
N LEU A 280 2.13 16.96 6.71
CA LEU A 280 2.20 16.97 5.25
C LEU A 280 3.47 16.26 4.81
N SER A 281 3.31 15.09 4.22
CA SER A 281 4.37 14.35 3.56
C SER A 281 4.42 14.74 2.08
N VAL A 282 5.55 15.27 1.64
CA VAL A 282 5.74 15.71 0.26
C VAL A 282 6.58 14.69 -0.51
N GLY A 283 6.00 14.13 -1.55
CA GLY A 283 6.65 13.24 -2.51
C GLY A 283 7.44 14.05 -3.52
N ILE A 284 8.68 14.38 -3.19
CA ILE A 284 9.49 15.35 -3.94
C ILE A 284 10.62 14.72 -4.75
N ILE A 285 10.92 13.45 -4.51
CA ILE A 285 11.87 12.67 -5.30
C ILE A 285 11.09 11.71 -6.19
N ASP A 286 11.38 11.70 -7.49
CA ASP A 286 10.68 10.81 -8.42
C ASP A 286 10.97 9.33 -8.09
N GLY A 287 9.95 8.63 -7.62
CA GLY A 287 10.02 7.19 -7.30
C GLY A 287 9.93 6.27 -8.52
N ARG A 288 9.64 6.82 -9.72
CA ARG A 288 9.37 6.05 -10.95
C ARG A 288 10.51 6.07 -11.96
N ASN A 289 11.57 6.82 -11.70
CA ASN A 289 12.72 6.88 -12.60
C ASN A 289 14.03 6.61 -11.85
N ILE A 290 15.12 6.48 -12.62
CA ILE A 290 16.46 6.18 -12.12
C ILE A 290 17.40 7.39 -12.15
N TRP A 291 16.88 8.56 -12.52
CA TRP A 291 17.71 9.73 -12.71
C TRP A 291 18.03 10.38 -11.37
N ARG A 292 19.24 10.89 -11.26
CA ARG A 292 19.68 11.64 -10.09
C ARG A 292 18.84 12.91 -9.95
N ALA A 293 18.19 13.07 -8.80
CA ALA A 293 17.42 14.28 -8.49
C ALA A 293 18.33 15.53 -8.42
N ASN A 294 17.82 16.66 -8.88
CA ASN A 294 18.44 17.96 -8.65
C ASN A 294 18.12 18.44 -7.23
N LEU A 295 19.06 18.21 -6.31
CA LEU A 295 18.85 18.53 -4.89
C LEU A 295 18.66 20.01 -4.62
N ASN A 296 19.19 20.92 -5.45
CA ASN A 296 18.93 22.37 -5.29
C ASN A 296 17.46 22.68 -5.53
N GLN A 297 16.86 22.13 -6.60
CA GLN A 297 15.43 22.30 -6.86
C GLN A 297 14.56 21.66 -5.76
N VAL A 298 15.00 20.55 -5.19
CA VAL A 298 14.32 19.94 -4.03
C VAL A 298 14.36 20.88 -2.83
N LEU A 299 15.50 21.46 -2.53
CA LEU A 299 15.68 22.42 -1.41
C LEU A 299 14.85 23.70 -1.62
N ASP A 300 14.76 24.24 -2.84
CA ASP A 300 13.94 25.41 -3.16
C ASP A 300 12.46 25.21 -2.76
N VAL A 301 11.97 23.96 -2.77
CA VAL A 301 10.59 23.64 -2.33
C VAL A 301 10.56 23.31 -0.83
N VAL A 302 11.52 22.53 -0.34
CA VAL A 302 11.50 21.99 1.03
C VAL A 302 11.79 23.07 2.08
N GLU A 303 12.72 23.99 1.83
CA GLU A 303 13.10 25.01 2.83
C GLU A 303 11.94 25.96 3.20
N PRO A 304 11.17 26.52 2.26
CA PRO A 304 9.99 27.33 2.60
C PRO A 304 8.92 26.53 3.33
N LEU A 305 8.70 25.27 2.94
CA LEU A 305 7.76 24.38 3.60
C LEU A 305 8.21 24.06 5.04
N LYS A 306 9.50 23.81 5.25
CA LYS A 306 10.06 23.58 6.58
C LYS A 306 9.90 24.78 7.50
N ALA A 307 10.13 25.96 6.98
CA ALA A 307 9.91 27.21 7.73
C ALA A 307 8.45 27.38 8.18
N LYS A 308 7.49 26.93 7.34
CA LYS A 308 6.05 27.06 7.60
C LYS A 308 5.49 25.92 8.47
N LEU A 309 5.84 24.68 8.15
CA LEU A 309 5.23 23.48 8.73
C LEU A 309 6.02 22.95 9.96
N GLY A 310 7.30 23.31 10.07
CA GLY A 310 8.13 22.79 11.18
C GLY A 310 8.26 21.27 11.14
N ASP A 311 8.00 20.62 12.27
CA ASP A 311 8.10 19.15 12.40
C ASP A 311 6.92 18.40 11.77
N ARG A 312 5.91 19.11 11.29
CA ARG A 312 4.81 18.54 10.48
C ARG A 312 5.20 18.27 9.02
N LEU A 313 6.33 18.80 8.56
CA LEU A 313 6.84 18.46 7.23
C LEU A 313 7.53 17.10 7.26
N TRP A 314 7.03 16.17 6.46
CA TRP A 314 7.67 14.92 6.12
C TRP A 314 8.13 14.92 4.67
N ILE A 315 9.20 14.19 4.37
CA ILE A 315 9.78 14.11 3.02
C ILE A 315 9.82 12.64 2.60
N ALA A 316 9.42 12.38 1.36
CA ALA A 316 9.41 11.03 0.78
C ALA A 316 9.67 11.06 -0.74
N PRO A 317 9.94 9.90 -1.36
CA PRO A 317 9.69 9.73 -2.79
C PRO A 317 8.21 9.93 -3.13
N SER A 318 7.93 10.28 -4.40
CA SER A 318 6.58 10.58 -4.88
C SER A 318 5.60 9.39 -4.75
N CYS A 319 6.14 8.18 -4.81
CA CYS A 319 5.44 6.90 -4.61
C CYS A 319 6.45 5.83 -4.14
N SER A 320 6.06 4.55 -4.11
CA SER A 320 7.02 3.44 -3.91
C SER A 320 8.14 3.50 -4.95
N LEU A 321 9.38 3.24 -4.51
CA LEU A 321 10.56 3.18 -5.37
C LEU A 321 10.52 1.97 -6.31
#